data_34097072cd9726c3642922a7e0dab04a
#
_entry.id   34097072cd9726c3642922a7e0dab04a
#
_cell.length_a   1.000
_cell.length_b   1.000
_cell.length_c   1.000
_cell.angle_alpha   90.00
_cell.angle_beta   90.00
_cell.angle_gamma   90.00
#
_symmetry.space_group_name_H-M   'P 1'
#
loop_
_entity.id
_entity.type
_entity.pdbx_description
1 polymer ?
#
loop_
_entity_poly.entity_id
_entity_poly.type
_entity_poly.pdbx_seq_one_letter_code
_entity_poly.pdbx_strand_id
1 'polypeptide(L)'
;MSVYDQWAPLLQALGFCPLPIIPNEKTPGEYIGCGRYRPLADWTTRPPLTGPQPGAGIGLRLGEGLVGIDIDVDDEVLRAKLVEAFVPRQTISRIGGRGELFFLRVHLGRRVESKSYRCGGGAVVELLALGKQCVLPPTIHPSGKPYRWGPNGWTLYNADLETLPEWPA
;
A
#
# COMPACT_ATOMS: atom_id res chain seq x y z
N MET A 1 -15.63 4.97 -14.67
CA MET A 1 -15.40 4.23 -13.39
C MET A 1 -13.97 4.49 -12.98
N SER A 2 -13.73 4.89 -11.74
CA SER A 2 -12.37 5.17 -11.23
C SER A 2 -11.66 3.87 -10.86
N VAL A 3 -10.34 3.96 -10.59
CA VAL A 3 -9.56 2.81 -10.08
C VAL A 3 -10.13 2.34 -8.74
N TYR A 4 -10.50 3.29 -7.86
CA TYR A 4 -11.14 2.97 -6.58
C TYR A 4 -12.47 2.24 -6.76
N ASP A 5 -13.39 2.78 -7.57
CA ASP A 5 -14.71 2.19 -7.77
C ASP A 5 -14.63 0.78 -8.35
N GLN A 6 -13.61 0.51 -9.17
CA GLN A 6 -13.39 -0.80 -9.78
C GLN A 6 -12.90 -1.85 -8.78
N TRP A 7 -11.95 -1.50 -7.90
CA TRP A 7 -11.22 -2.48 -7.11
C TRP A 7 -11.55 -2.50 -5.62
N ALA A 8 -12.12 -1.42 -5.06
CA ALA A 8 -12.40 -1.35 -3.63
C ALA A 8 -13.38 -2.45 -3.14
N PRO A 9 -14.47 -2.77 -3.85
CA PRO A 9 -15.38 -3.84 -3.41
C PRO A 9 -14.69 -5.21 -3.32
N LEU A 10 -13.82 -5.52 -4.29
CA LEU A 10 -13.07 -6.77 -4.30
C LEU A 10 -12.07 -6.82 -3.12
N LEU A 11 -11.30 -5.76 -2.92
CA LEU A 11 -10.33 -5.71 -1.82
C LEU A 11 -11.00 -5.82 -0.45
N GLN A 12 -12.19 -5.24 -0.27
CA GLN A 12 -12.98 -5.40 0.95
C GLN A 12 -13.41 -6.86 1.16
N ALA A 13 -13.87 -7.53 0.11
CA ALA A 13 -14.25 -8.94 0.17
C ALA A 13 -13.07 -9.86 0.50
N LEU A 14 -11.84 -9.46 0.13
CA LEU A 14 -10.59 -10.16 0.43
C LEU A 14 -9.99 -9.79 1.81
N GLY A 15 -10.70 -9.00 2.63
CA GLY A 15 -10.28 -8.64 3.99
C GLY A 15 -9.41 -7.39 4.10
N PHE A 16 -9.18 -6.65 3.01
CA PHE A 16 -8.40 -5.42 3.03
C PHE A 16 -9.26 -4.17 3.30
N CYS A 17 -8.61 -3.07 3.66
CA CYS A 17 -9.26 -1.78 3.88
C CYS A 17 -8.83 -0.76 2.81
N PRO A 18 -9.53 -0.71 1.65
CA PRO A 18 -9.20 0.20 0.57
C PRO A 18 -9.53 1.66 0.91
N LEU A 19 -8.71 2.56 0.39
CA LEU A 19 -8.83 4.00 0.52
C LEU A 19 -8.87 4.65 -0.86
N PRO A 20 -9.78 5.58 -1.14
CA PRO A 20 -9.70 6.40 -2.34
C PRO A 20 -8.53 7.38 -2.21
N ILE A 21 -7.75 7.48 -3.28
CA ILE A 21 -6.59 8.38 -3.36
C ILE A 21 -6.92 9.54 -4.29
N ILE A 22 -6.68 10.75 -3.85
CA ILE A 22 -6.88 11.97 -4.65
C ILE A 22 -6.06 11.86 -5.95
N PRO A 23 -6.64 12.19 -7.10
CA PRO A 23 -5.93 12.12 -8.39
C PRO A 23 -4.59 12.85 -8.37
N ASN A 24 -3.54 12.19 -8.86
CA ASN A 24 -2.16 12.68 -8.90
C ASN A 24 -1.51 12.98 -7.53
N GLU A 25 -2.08 12.44 -6.45
CA GLU A 25 -1.53 12.54 -5.09
C GLU A 25 -1.25 11.16 -4.49
N LYS A 26 -0.78 11.17 -3.25
CA LYS A 26 -0.71 9.99 -2.37
C LYS A 26 -1.67 10.11 -1.18
N THR A 27 -2.47 11.15 -1.14
CA THR A 27 -3.34 11.51 -0.03
C THR A 27 -4.69 10.79 -0.15
N PRO A 28 -5.14 10.07 0.89
CA PRO A 28 -6.51 9.60 0.95
C PRO A 28 -7.50 10.77 0.94
N GLY A 29 -8.56 10.66 0.12
CA GLY A 29 -9.56 11.71 0.03
C GLY A 29 -10.89 11.25 -0.50
N GLU A 30 -11.94 12.00 -0.25
CA GLU A 30 -13.29 11.75 -0.73
C GLU A 30 -13.72 12.77 -1.79
N TYR A 31 -14.46 12.31 -2.77
CA TYR A 31 -15.05 13.16 -3.80
C TYR A 31 -16.22 13.96 -3.22
N ILE A 32 -16.19 15.28 -3.38
CA ILE A 32 -17.21 16.20 -2.85
C ILE A 32 -18.03 16.91 -3.96
N GLY A 33 -17.94 16.42 -5.18
CA GLY A 33 -18.66 16.98 -6.33
C GLY A 33 -17.84 17.97 -7.17
N CYS A 34 -18.32 18.24 -8.38
CA CYS A 34 -17.73 19.23 -9.31
C CYS A 34 -16.21 19.04 -9.54
N GLY A 35 -15.74 17.79 -9.66
CA GLY A 35 -14.32 17.49 -9.89
C GLY A 35 -13.41 17.74 -8.68
N ARG A 36 -13.96 18.01 -7.50
CA ARG A 36 -13.20 18.34 -6.29
C ARG A 36 -13.11 17.18 -5.32
N TYR A 37 -11.96 17.12 -4.63
CA TYR A 37 -11.69 16.19 -3.55
C TYR A 37 -11.40 16.92 -2.25
N ARG A 38 -11.70 16.28 -1.13
CA ARG A 38 -11.32 16.71 0.21
C ARG A 38 -10.45 15.64 0.86
N PRO A 39 -9.29 15.99 1.47
CA PRO A 39 -8.51 15.03 2.25
C PRO A 39 -9.35 14.33 3.32
N LEU A 40 -9.16 13.07 3.49
CA LEU A 40 -9.87 12.23 4.44
C LEU A 40 -9.13 12.25 5.79
N ALA A 41 -9.51 13.13 6.71
CA ALA A 41 -8.80 13.34 7.98
C ALA A 41 -8.83 12.09 8.91
N ASP A 42 -9.91 11.33 8.87
CA ASP A 42 -10.18 10.18 9.74
C ASP A 42 -9.94 8.82 9.05
N TRP A 43 -9.19 8.81 7.96
CA TRP A 43 -8.97 7.60 7.14
C TRP A 43 -8.34 6.43 7.94
N THR A 44 -7.66 6.71 9.05
CA THR A 44 -7.02 5.69 9.91
C THR A 44 -8.01 4.81 10.66
N THR A 45 -9.24 5.27 10.86
CA THR A 45 -10.27 4.56 11.63
C THR A 45 -11.59 4.40 10.87
N ARG A 46 -11.80 5.20 9.84
CA ARG A 46 -13.04 5.21 9.08
C ARG A 46 -13.21 3.91 8.26
N PRO A 47 -14.43 3.36 8.17
CA PRO A 47 -14.72 2.31 7.20
C PRO A 47 -14.44 2.76 5.77
N PRO A 48 -14.15 1.83 4.85
CA PRO A 48 -14.03 2.16 3.43
C PRO A 48 -15.24 2.93 2.90
N LEU A 49 -14.97 3.91 2.04
CA LEU A 49 -16.05 4.72 1.48
C LEU A 49 -16.93 3.90 0.54
N THR A 50 -18.23 4.10 0.68
CA THR A 50 -19.23 3.61 -0.27
C THR A 50 -19.65 4.75 -1.19
N GLY A 51 -19.96 4.45 -2.45
CA GLY A 51 -20.37 5.42 -3.44
C GLY A 51 -19.24 5.89 -4.34
N PRO A 52 -19.60 6.53 -5.47
CA PRO A 52 -18.66 6.86 -6.55
C PRO A 52 -17.55 7.83 -6.10
N GLN A 53 -16.32 7.49 -6.49
CA GLN A 53 -15.13 8.33 -6.30
C GLN A 53 -14.49 8.64 -7.68
N PRO A 54 -15.13 9.46 -8.54
CA PRO A 54 -14.73 9.65 -9.94
C PRO A 54 -13.29 10.12 -10.07
N GLY A 55 -12.44 9.38 -10.79
CA GLY A 55 -11.02 9.72 -10.99
C GLY A 55 -10.09 9.31 -9.85
N ALA A 56 -10.61 8.80 -8.72
CA ALA A 56 -9.76 8.39 -7.61
C ALA A 56 -8.84 7.22 -7.96
N GLY A 57 -7.60 7.31 -7.50
CA GLY A 57 -6.72 6.17 -7.36
C GLY A 57 -7.14 5.26 -6.20
N ILE A 58 -6.39 4.19 -5.96
CA ILE A 58 -6.65 3.27 -4.87
C ILE A 58 -5.42 3.10 -3.98
N GLY A 59 -5.63 3.07 -2.68
CA GLY A 59 -4.64 2.72 -1.67
C GLY A 59 -5.21 1.74 -0.66
N LEU A 60 -4.39 1.33 0.29
CA LEU A 60 -4.78 0.50 1.42
C LEU A 60 -4.36 1.14 2.74
N ARG A 61 -5.21 1.05 3.74
CA ARG A 61 -4.84 1.26 5.13
C ARG A 61 -4.01 0.08 5.62
N LEU A 62 -2.94 0.40 6.34
CA LEU A 62 -2.05 -0.59 6.96
C LEU A 62 -2.24 -0.61 8.48
N GLY A 63 -1.84 -1.71 9.14
CA GLY A 63 -1.84 -1.85 10.60
C GLY A 63 -2.89 -2.79 11.17
N GLU A 64 -4.00 -3.03 10.50
CA GLU A 64 -5.05 -3.97 10.93
C GLU A 64 -4.95 -5.26 10.11
N GLY A 65 -4.09 -6.18 10.55
CA GLY A 65 -3.83 -7.43 9.84
C GLY A 65 -2.86 -7.32 8.66
N LEU A 66 -2.52 -6.12 8.18
CA LEU A 66 -1.65 -5.88 7.03
C LEU A 66 -0.54 -4.89 7.37
N VAL A 67 0.70 -5.24 7.05
CA VAL A 67 1.86 -4.35 7.12
C VAL A 67 2.61 -4.35 5.80
N GLY A 68 3.44 -3.34 5.59
CA GLY A 68 4.31 -3.24 4.42
C GLY A 68 5.75 -2.97 4.81
N ILE A 69 6.69 -3.63 4.14
CA ILE A 69 8.11 -3.28 4.19
C ILE A 69 8.42 -2.48 2.94
N ASP A 70 8.65 -1.19 3.09
CA ASP A 70 9.01 -0.29 1.98
C ASP A 70 10.54 -0.14 1.94
N ILE A 71 11.15 -0.56 0.85
CA ILE A 71 12.60 -0.50 0.63
C ILE A 71 12.85 0.54 -0.46
N ASP A 72 13.29 1.72 -0.04
CA ASP A 72 13.52 2.87 -0.91
C ASP A 72 15.01 3.07 -1.16
N VAL A 73 15.50 2.53 -2.27
CA VAL A 73 16.89 2.56 -2.70
C VAL A 73 17.02 2.44 -4.22
N ASP A 74 17.91 3.20 -4.81
CA ASP A 74 18.16 3.17 -6.26
C ASP A 74 19.13 2.06 -6.68
N ASP A 75 20.07 1.67 -5.81
CA ASP A 75 21.07 0.62 -6.07
C ASP A 75 20.41 -0.76 -6.00
N GLU A 76 20.37 -1.48 -7.12
CA GLU A 76 19.74 -2.80 -7.24
C GLU A 76 20.43 -3.88 -6.40
N VAL A 77 21.76 -3.82 -6.26
CA VAL A 77 22.52 -4.80 -5.45
C VAL A 77 22.22 -4.60 -3.98
N LEU A 78 22.20 -3.35 -3.53
CA LEU A 78 21.81 -3.01 -2.16
C LEU A 78 20.36 -3.38 -1.89
N ARG A 79 19.45 -3.12 -2.85
CA ARG A 79 18.04 -3.51 -2.75
C ARG A 79 17.90 -5.02 -2.53
N ALA A 80 18.57 -5.84 -3.32
CA ALA A 80 18.52 -7.30 -3.19
C ALA A 80 18.96 -7.76 -1.80
N LYS A 81 20.05 -7.20 -1.25
CA LYS A 81 20.51 -7.49 0.11
C LYS A 81 19.51 -7.07 1.19
N LEU A 82 18.88 -5.90 1.03
CA LEU A 82 17.87 -5.43 1.98
C LEU A 82 16.59 -6.29 1.91
N VAL A 83 16.16 -6.70 0.72
CA VAL A 83 15.05 -7.65 0.55
C VAL A 83 15.36 -8.96 1.28
N GLU A 84 16.55 -9.54 1.06
CA GLU A 84 16.97 -10.77 1.74
C GLU A 84 16.99 -10.61 3.28
N ALA A 85 17.42 -9.45 3.77
CA ALA A 85 17.54 -9.18 5.21
C ALA A 85 16.20 -8.89 5.90
N PHE A 86 15.28 -8.20 5.23
CA PHE A 86 14.06 -7.66 5.85
C PHE A 86 12.77 -8.34 5.40
N VAL A 87 12.73 -8.99 4.24
CA VAL A 87 11.54 -9.67 3.72
C VAL A 87 11.64 -11.16 4.00
N PRO A 88 10.85 -11.71 4.94
CA PRO A 88 11.04 -13.08 5.45
C PRO A 88 10.77 -14.18 4.42
N ARG A 89 9.98 -13.91 3.42
CA ARG A 89 9.62 -14.83 2.32
C ARG A 89 9.25 -14.05 1.08
N GLN A 90 9.27 -14.73 -0.07
CA GLN A 90 8.69 -14.18 -1.28
C GLN A 90 7.21 -13.87 -1.06
N THR A 91 6.81 -12.64 -1.36
CA THR A 91 5.45 -12.15 -1.15
C THR A 91 5.02 -11.23 -2.30
N ILE A 92 3.78 -10.77 -2.24
CA ILE A 92 3.27 -9.75 -3.16
C ILE A 92 3.99 -8.44 -2.87
N SER A 93 4.43 -7.76 -3.92
CA SER A 93 5.02 -6.43 -3.83
C SER A 93 4.44 -5.46 -4.85
N ARG A 94 4.61 -4.17 -4.57
CA ARG A 94 4.30 -3.10 -5.50
C ARG A 94 5.49 -2.17 -5.68
N ILE A 95 5.73 -1.76 -6.91
CA ILE A 95 6.79 -0.84 -7.30
C ILE A 95 6.19 0.56 -7.46
N GLY A 96 6.78 1.54 -6.78
CA GLY A 96 6.43 2.96 -6.86
C GLY A 96 7.37 3.74 -7.76
N GLY A 97 7.71 4.95 -7.33
CA GLY A 97 8.64 5.82 -8.07
C GLY A 97 10.09 5.34 -7.99
N ARG A 98 10.57 4.98 -6.81
CA ARG A 98 11.97 4.65 -6.51
C ARG A 98 12.16 3.34 -5.76
N GLY A 99 11.17 2.93 -4.97
CA GLY A 99 11.25 1.79 -4.09
C GLY A 99 10.24 0.71 -4.39
N GLU A 100 10.32 -0.36 -3.61
CA GLU A 100 9.43 -1.51 -3.66
C GLU A 100 8.87 -1.77 -2.26
N LEU A 101 7.55 -1.94 -2.17
CA LEU A 101 6.84 -2.25 -0.93
C LEU A 101 6.35 -3.69 -0.97
N PHE A 102 6.69 -4.46 0.05
CA PHE A 102 6.35 -5.88 0.24
C PHE A 102 5.25 -6.02 1.28
N PHE A 103 4.21 -6.79 0.95
CA PHE A 103 3.05 -6.96 1.81
C PHE A 103 3.18 -8.22 2.68
N LEU A 104 2.88 -8.06 3.97
CA LEU A 104 2.89 -9.14 4.96
C LEU A 104 1.66 -9.03 5.84
N ARG A 105 1.12 -10.17 6.27
CA ARG A 105 0.05 -10.16 7.26
C ARG A 105 0.60 -10.07 8.68
N VAL A 106 -0.22 -9.56 9.56
CA VAL A 106 -0.01 -9.57 11.01
C VAL A 106 -1.17 -10.29 11.66
N HIS A 107 -0.88 -11.14 12.63
CA HIS A 107 -1.93 -11.83 13.37
C HIS A 107 -2.96 -10.83 13.95
N LEU A 108 -4.24 -11.12 13.79
CA LEU A 108 -5.31 -10.28 14.33
C LEU A 108 -5.13 -10.07 15.84
N GLY A 109 -5.28 -8.81 16.26
CA GLY A 109 -5.07 -8.41 17.65
C GLY A 109 -3.63 -8.02 18.00
N ARG A 110 -2.64 -8.32 17.16
CA ARG A 110 -1.27 -7.84 17.34
C ARG A 110 -1.15 -6.40 16.83
N ARG A 111 -0.73 -5.50 17.72
CA ARG A 111 -0.42 -4.11 17.36
C ARG A 111 1.03 -4.01 16.90
N VAL A 112 1.23 -3.56 15.68
CA VAL A 112 2.56 -3.27 15.11
C VAL A 112 2.66 -1.77 14.85
N GLU A 113 3.72 -1.15 15.32
CA GLU A 113 3.99 0.26 15.11
C GLU A 113 4.93 0.45 13.91
N SER A 114 4.71 1.53 13.17
CA SER A 114 5.57 1.90 12.05
C SER A 114 6.97 2.31 12.53
N LYS A 115 8.00 1.86 11.81
CA LYS A 115 9.41 2.19 12.09
C LYS A 115 10.13 2.52 10.79
N SER A 116 11.11 3.41 10.85
CA SER A 116 11.98 3.76 9.72
C SER A 116 13.44 3.55 10.10
N TYR A 117 14.17 2.90 9.21
CA TYR A 117 15.59 2.60 9.37
C TYR A 117 16.37 3.23 8.22
N ARG A 118 17.35 4.05 8.55
CA ARG A 118 18.28 4.60 7.56
C ARG A 118 19.47 3.68 7.43
N CYS A 119 19.68 3.17 6.24
CA CYS A 119 20.79 2.29 5.90
C CYS A 119 21.90 3.08 5.15
N GLY A 120 23.07 2.49 5.03
CA GLY A 120 24.13 3.08 4.23
C GLY A 120 23.73 3.28 2.75
N GLY A 121 24.44 4.15 2.04
CA GLY A 121 24.14 4.43 0.61
C GLY A 121 22.84 5.21 0.36
N GLY A 122 22.30 5.90 1.37
CA GLY A 122 21.05 6.67 1.24
C GLY A 122 19.78 5.82 1.18
N ALA A 123 19.89 4.52 1.44
CA ALA A 123 18.75 3.61 1.49
C ALA A 123 17.91 3.84 2.75
N VAL A 124 16.61 3.71 2.61
CA VAL A 124 15.64 3.74 3.71
C VAL A 124 14.79 2.48 3.67
N VAL A 125 14.66 1.80 4.81
CA VAL A 125 13.74 0.69 5.00
C VAL A 125 12.68 1.12 6.00
N GLU A 126 11.41 1.06 5.61
CA GLU A 126 10.30 1.43 6.49
C GLU A 126 9.37 0.25 6.70
N LEU A 127 9.08 -0.04 7.96
CA LEU A 127 7.94 -0.85 8.34
C LEU A 127 6.71 0.08 8.42
N LEU A 128 5.84 -0.05 7.44
CA LEU A 128 4.59 0.68 7.38
C LEU A 128 3.49 -0.17 8.02
N ALA A 129 2.94 0.31 9.11
CA ALA A 129 1.94 -0.41 9.92
C ALA A 129 0.84 0.56 10.38
N LEU A 130 0.47 0.53 11.65
CA LEU A 130 -0.60 1.35 12.21
C LEU A 130 -0.41 2.85 11.89
N GLY A 131 -1.46 3.49 11.38
CA GLY A 131 -1.46 4.91 11.00
C GLY A 131 -0.77 5.20 9.66
N LYS A 132 -0.43 4.16 8.90
CA LYS A 132 0.14 4.29 7.54
C LYS A 132 -0.81 3.75 6.48
N GLN A 133 -0.57 4.19 5.26
CA GLN A 133 -1.26 3.71 4.06
C GLN A 133 -0.25 3.55 2.92
N CYS A 134 -0.62 2.81 1.90
CA CYS A 134 0.12 2.71 0.65
C CYS A 134 -0.80 2.85 -0.54
N VAL A 135 -0.26 3.39 -1.64
CA VAL A 135 -0.97 3.48 -2.92
C VAL A 135 -0.74 2.22 -3.72
N LEU A 136 -1.80 1.69 -4.36
CA LEU A 136 -1.75 0.46 -5.15
C LEU A 136 -1.78 0.71 -6.67
N PRO A 137 -1.23 -0.23 -7.46
CA PRO A 137 -1.48 -0.26 -8.92
C PRO A 137 -2.99 -0.41 -9.23
N PRO A 138 -3.44 0.11 -10.36
CA PRO A 138 -2.74 0.87 -11.39
C PRO A 138 -2.80 2.39 -11.17
N THR A 139 -2.97 2.87 -9.95
CA THR A 139 -2.98 4.31 -9.63
C THR A 139 -1.75 5.00 -10.19
N ILE A 140 -1.94 6.22 -10.68
CA ILE A 140 -0.85 7.05 -11.20
C ILE A 140 -0.10 7.72 -10.03
N HIS A 141 1.21 7.52 -9.99
CA HIS A 141 2.08 8.22 -9.05
C HIS A 141 2.16 9.72 -9.40
N PRO A 142 2.39 10.65 -8.45
CA PRO A 142 2.54 12.08 -8.75
C PRO A 142 3.58 12.44 -9.82
N SER A 143 4.56 11.55 -10.07
CA SER A 143 5.51 11.70 -11.18
C SER A 143 4.93 11.38 -12.57
N GLY A 144 3.65 11.02 -12.67
CA GLY A 144 2.99 10.65 -13.93
C GLY A 144 3.16 9.18 -14.33
N LYS A 145 3.94 8.37 -13.62
CA LYS A 145 4.11 6.93 -13.88
C LYS A 145 3.12 6.10 -13.06
N PRO A 146 2.53 5.02 -13.61
CA PRO A 146 1.67 4.14 -12.82
C PRO A 146 2.49 3.36 -11.79
N TYR A 147 1.89 3.12 -10.63
CA TYR A 147 2.34 2.04 -9.76
C TYR A 147 2.18 0.70 -10.46
N ARG A 148 3.07 -0.25 -10.18
CA ARG A 148 3.06 -1.59 -10.80
C ARG A 148 3.21 -2.65 -9.73
N TRP A 149 2.67 -3.83 -9.98
CA TRP A 149 2.95 -5.00 -9.18
C TRP A 149 4.39 -5.49 -9.39
N GLY A 150 4.92 -6.20 -8.42
CA GLY A 150 6.27 -6.75 -8.48
C GLY A 150 6.46 -7.78 -9.59
N PRO A 151 7.71 -8.19 -9.86
CA PRO A 151 8.06 -9.00 -11.02
C PRO A 151 7.50 -10.43 -11.00
N ASN A 152 7.08 -10.94 -9.83
CA ASN A 152 6.46 -12.27 -9.72
C ASN A 152 5.03 -12.33 -10.28
N GLY A 153 4.45 -11.21 -10.68
CA GLY A 153 3.10 -11.12 -11.23
C GLY A 153 1.96 -11.32 -10.22
N TRP A 154 2.27 -11.46 -8.94
CA TRP A 154 1.27 -11.58 -7.88
C TRP A 154 0.66 -10.23 -7.53
N THR A 155 -0.64 -10.24 -7.20
CA THR A 155 -1.39 -9.03 -6.90
C THR A 155 -2.28 -9.23 -5.67
N LEU A 156 -2.58 -8.16 -4.94
CA LEU A 156 -3.57 -8.21 -3.86
C LEU A 156 -5.02 -8.35 -4.38
N TYR A 157 -5.24 -8.22 -5.69
CA TYR A 157 -6.58 -8.38 -6.27
C TYR A 157 -7.05 -9.83 -6.40
N ASN A 158 -6.14 -10.79 -6.20
CA ASN A 158 -6.43 -12.22 -6.26
C ASN A 158 -5.83 -13.00 -5.07
N ALA A 159 -5.54 -12.33 -3.97
CA ALA A 159 -4.98 -12.94 -2.77
C ALA A 159 -5.74 -12.47 -1.54
N ASP A 160 -6.22 -13.41 -0.74
CA ASP A 160 -6.79 -13.11 0.58
C ASP A 160 -5.70 -12.64 1.54
N LEU A 161 -6.07 -11.76 2.47
CA LEU A 161 -5.17 -11.28 3.53
C LEU A 161 -4.49 -12.45 4.28
N GLU A 162 -5.25 -13.51 4.58
CA GLU A 162 -4.76 -14.69 5.32
C GLU A 162 -3.72 -15.52 4.55
N THR A 163 -3.63 -15.35 3.22
CA THR A 163 -2.65 -16.07 2.39
C THR A 163 -1.29 -15.41 2.34
N LEU A 164 -1.17 -14.15 2.79
CA LEU A 164 0.10 -13.44 2.84
C LEU A 164 1.04 -14.06 3.89
N PRO A 165 2.36 -14.04 3.64
CA PRO A 165 3.34 -14.43 4.65
C PRO A 165 3.20 -13.59 5.92
N GLU A 166 3.38 -14.22 7.06
CA GLU A 166 3.27 -13.54 8.35
C GLU A 166 4.52 -12.73 8.67
N TRP A 167 4.33 -11.52 9.17
CA TRP A 167 5.38 -10.72 9.76
C TRP A 167 5.91 -11.44 11.01
N PRO A 168 7.22 -11.73 11.11
CA PRO A 168 7.78 -12.43 12.26
C PRO A 168 7.60 -11.65 13.57
N ALA A 169 7.46 -12.39 14.64
CA ALA A 169 7.27 -11.86 16.00
C ALA A 169 8.50 -11.10 16.50
#